data_fbdb97da5db6b32c043f3b37531b542f
#
_entry.id   fbdb97da5db6b32c043f3b37531b542f
#
_cell.length_a   1.000
_cell.length_b   1.000
_cell.length_c   1.000
_cell.angle_alpha   90.00
_cell.angle_beta   90.00
_cell.angle_gamma   90.00
#
_symmetry.space_group_name_H-M   'P 1'
#
loop_
_entity.id
_entity.type
_entity.pdbx_description
1 polymer ?
#
loop_
_entity_poly.entity_id
_entity_poly.type
_entity_poly.pdbx_seq_one_letter_code
_entity_poly.pdbx_strand_id
1 'polypeptide(L)'
;GLPVVPIHSASIIIQNDTVLERFSTDTLSHTLTHGQIPLLYGEMVPDTRLNFSVCSGDTIAAFLARKFSAEKICFASDIDGVFTEDPHRFADAALIEHLDFDQLGARSGITGSHSIDVTGGLGGKLEKLAPLRHSSVRSVEIFNGLKAEHYRNILLDIPFPHTIIRF
;
A
#
# COMPACT_ATOMS: atom_id res chain seq x y z
N GLY A 1 -1.39 20.90 -15.18
CA GLY A 1 -1.69 20.19 -13.93
C GLY A 1 -2.19 18.78 -14.24
N LEU A 2 -2.22 17.90 -13.24
CA LEU A 2 -2.78 16.55 -13.39
C LEU A 2 -4.32 16.61 -13.32
N PRO A 3 -5.04 15.82 -14.13
CA PRO A 3 -6.51 15.77 -14.11
C PRO A 3 -7.01 14.89 -12.94
N VAL A 4 -6.91 15.40 -11.73
CA VAL A 4 -7.26 14.67 -10.48
C VAL A 4 -8.72 14.92 -10.12
N VAL A 5 -9.45 13.83 -9.81
CA VAL A 5 -10.85 13.87 -9.36
C VAL A 5 -10.92 13.31 -7.93
N PRO A 6 -11.21 14.15 -6.92
CA PRO A 6 -11.40 13.69 -5.55
C PRO A 6 -12.73 12.93 -5.42
N ILE A 7 -12.67 11.77 -4.76
CA ILE A 7 -13.83 10.91 -4.52
C ILE A 7 -13.86 10.57 -3.03
N HIS A 8 -14.95 10.91 -2.34
CA HIS A 8 -15.16 10.56 -0.95
C HIS A 8 -15.35 9.05 -0.79
N SER A 9 -14.46 8.41 -0.05
CA SER A 9 -14.51 6.96 0.19
C SER A 9 -15.80 6.55 0.91
N ALA A 10 -16.29 7.36 1.84
CA ALA A 10 -17.54 7.11 2.57
C ALA A 10 -18.78 7.07 1.68
N SER A 11 -18.74 7.68 0.48
CA SER A 11 -19.89 7.64 -0.45
C SER A 11 -19.95 6.37 -1.30
N ILE A 12 -18.89 5.59 -1.35
CA ILE A 12 -18.76 4.41 -2.24
C ILE A 12 -18.35 3.13 -1.52
N ILE A 13 -17.97 3.23 -0.23
CA ILE A 13 -17.51 2.10 0.58
C ILE A 13 -18.47 1.85 1.73
N ILE A 14 -18.78 0.58 1.99
CA ILE A 14 -19.48 0.10 3.19
C ILE A 14 -18.68 -1.05 3.77
N GLN A 15 -18.45 -1.03 5.07
CA GLN A 15 -17.82 -2.10 5.84
C GLN A 15 -18.85 -2.88 6.68
N ASN A 16 -18.44 -4.05 7.14
CA ASN A 16 -19.15 -4.86 8.14
C ASN A 16 -18.09 -5.34 9.15
N ASP A 17 -18.18 -4.83 10.38
CA ASP A 17 -17.21 -5.14 11.44
C ASP A 17 -15.75 -4.88 10.99
N THR A 18 -15.51 -3.70 10.43
CA THR A 18 -14.23 -3.22 9.86
C THR A 18 -13.76 -3.93 8.57
N VAL A 19 -14.49 -4.93 8.10
CA VAL A 19 -14.18 -5.66 6.86
C VAL A 19 -14.93 -5.03 5.68
N LEU A 20 -14.26 -4.88 4.55
CA LEU A 20 -14.85 -4.33 3.33
C LEU A 20 -15.99 -5.23 2.82
N GLU A 21 -17.22 -4.74 2.87
CA GLU A 21 -18.41 -5.46 2.39
C GLU A 21 -18.80 -5.04 0.98
N ARG A 22 -18.87 -3.73 0.72
CA ARG A 22 -19.21 -3.17 -0.59
C ARG A 22 -18.28 -2.03 -0.97
N PHE A 23 -17.90 -2.00 -2.23
CA PHE A 23 -17.11 -0.93 -2.81
C PHE A 23 -17.62 -0.67 -4.24
N SER A 24 -18.40 0.40 -4.44
CA SER A 24 -18.83 0.81 -5.77
C SER A 24 -17.66 1.40 -6.54
N THR A 25 -17.34 0.81 -7.69
CA THR A 25 -16.21 1.24 -8.52
C THR A 25 -16.62 1.94 -9.82
N ASP A 26 -17.91 2.20 -10.02
CA ASP A 26 -18.43 2.74 -11.29
C ASP A 26 -17.87 4.14 -11.58
N THR A 27 -17.89 5.01 -10.56
CA THR A 27 -17.30 6.36 -10.68
C THR A 27 -15.79 6.30 -10.95
N LEU A 28 -15.06 5.37 -10.30
CA LEU A 28 -13.63 5.20 -10.54
C LEU A 28 -13.36 4.70 -11.97
N SER A 29 -14.11 3.70 -12.43
CA SER A 29 -13.99 3.17 -13.78
C SER A 29 -14.23 4.26 -14.82
N HIS A 30 -15.27 5.08 -14.62
CA HIS A 30 -15.57 6.21 -15.49
C HIS A 30 -14.45 7.25 -15.50
N THR A 31 -13.94 7.61 -14.32
CA THR A 31 -12.82 8.56 -14.16
C THR A 31 -11.58 8.08 -14.92
N LEU A 32 -11.20 6.81 -14.72
CA LEU A 32 -10.02 6.21 -15.38
C LEU A 32 -10.18 6.12 -16.90
N THR A 33 -11.36 5.75 -17.42
CA THR A 33 -11.59 5.65 -18.86
C THR A 33 -11.52 7.00 -19.58
N HIS A 34 -11.70 8.11 -18.84
CA HIS A 34 -11.54 9.47 -19.36
C HIS A 34 -10.14 10.06 -19.13
N GLY A 35 -9.16 9.22 -18.77
CA GLY A 35 -7.78 9.66 -18.56
C GLY A 35 -7.60 10.54 -17.32
N GLN A 36 -8.54 10.48 -16.37
CA GLN A 36 -8.48 11.22 -15.11
C GLN A 36 -7.95 10.32 -14.00
N ILE A 37 -7.42 10.93 -12.94
CA ILE A 37 -6.80 10.25 -11.80
C ILE A 37 -7.76 10.34 -10.60
N PRO A 38 -8.41 9.23 -10.18
CA PRO A 38 -9.23 9.25 -8.98
C PRO A 38 -8.34 9.38 -7.74
N LEU A 39 -8.68 10.34 -6.88
CA LEU A 39 -8.03 10.57 -5.59
C LEU A 39 -8.96 10.14 -4.47
N LEU A 40 -8.58 9.09 -3.76
CA LEU A 40 -9.26 8.59 -2.57
C LEU A 40 -8.37 8.76 -1.33
N TYR A 41 -8.97 8.68 -0.16
CA TYR A 41 -8.26 8.73 1.12
C TYR A 41 -8.93 7.83 2.15
N GLY A 42 -8.16 7.42 3.16
CA GLY A 42 -8.69 6.68 4.30
C GLY A 42 -9.55 7.62 5.16
N GLU A 43 -10.77 7.18 5.49
CA GLU A 43 -11.70 7.94 6.33
C GLU A 43 -12.68 7.03 7.08
N MET A 44 -13.54 7.64 7.87
CA MET A 44 -14.67 6.94 8.47
C MET A 44 -15.70 6.63 7.38
N VAL A 45 -16.05 5.36 7.23
CA VAL A 45 -17.08 4.88 6.28
C VAL A 45 -18.23 4.24 7.04
N PRO A 46 -19.44 4.14 6.45
CA PRO A 46 -20.54 3.38 7.03
C PRO A 46 -20.14 1.94 7.30
N ASP A 47 -20.54 1.42 8.46
CA ASP A 47 -20.31 0.04 8.86
C ASP A 47 -21.62 -0.57 9.36
N THR A 48 -22.03 -1.70 8.77
CA THR A 48 -23.33 -2.32 9.03
C THR A 48 -23.46 -2.89 10.44
N ARG A 49 -22.34 -3.15 11.12
CA ARG A 49 -22.32 -3.65 12.51
C ARG A 49 -21.96 -2.58 13.52
N LEU A 50 -21.00 -1.72 13.19
CA LEU A 50 -20.45 -0.71 14.11
C LEU A 50 -21.01 0.71 13.89
N ASN A 51 -21.95 0.88 12.96
CA ASN A 51 -22.46 2.13 12.40
C ASN A 51 -21.40 2.83 11.52
N PHE A 52 -20.20 3.08 12.04
CA PHE A 52 -19.06 3.63 11.31
C PHE A 52 -17.77 2.96 11.76
N SER A 53 -16.84 2.80 10.83
CA SER A 53 -15.49 2.30 11.09
C SER A 53 -14.47 2.95 10.15
N VAL A 54 -13.19 2.89 10.52
CA VAL A 54 -12.11 3.47 9.69
C VAL A 54 -11.77 2.51 8.55
N CYS A 55 -11.90 2.99 7.31
CA CYS A 55 -11.34 2.33 6.13
C CYS A 55 -10.00 2.98 5.79
N SER A 56 -8.91 2.23 5.91
CA SER A 56 -7.57 2.78 5.66
C SER A 56 -7.27 2.90 4.16
N GLY A 57 -6.40 3.86 3.79
CA GLY A 57 -5.89 4.00 2.43
C GLY A 57 -5.22 2.71 1.91
N ASP A 58 -4.56 1.96 2.78
CA ASP A 58 -3.92 0.67 2.42
C ASP A 58 -4.96 -0.37 2.01
N THR A 59 -6.10 -0.45 2.74
CA THR A 59 -7.23 -1.32 2.40
C THR A 59 -7.85 -0.94 1.05
N ILE A 60 -8.02 0.36 0.81
CA ILE A 60 -8.52 0.89 -0.46
C ILE A 60 -7.56 0.53 -1.59
N ALA A 61 -6.26 0.78 -1.43
CA ALA A 61 -5.24 0.49 -2.43
C ALA A 61 -5.18 -1.00 -2.79
N ALA A 62 -5.19 -1.89 -1.80
CA ALA A 62 -5.19 -3.33 -2.02
C ALA A 62 -6.43 -3.82 -2.78
N PHE A 63 -7.62 -3.31 -2.42
CA PHE A 63 -8.86 -3.64 -3.13
C PHE A 63 -8.81 -3.16 -4.59
N LEU A 64 -8.44 -1.90 -4.81
CA LEU A 64 -8.41 -1.31 -6.16
C LEU A 64 -7.37 -1.98 -7.05
N ALA A 65 -6.21 -2.33 -6.52
CA ALA A 65 -5.18 -3.04 -7.26
C ALA A 65 -5.69 -4.39 -7.81
N ARG A 66 -6.45 -5.14 -7.02
CA ARG A 66 -7.10 -6.37 -7.49
C ARG A 66 -8.21 -6.07 -8.50
N LYS A 67 -9.06 -5.10 -8.20
CA LYS A 67 -10.25 -4.77 -9.02
C LYS A 67 -9.88 -4.30 -10.41
N PHE A 68 -8.84 -3.48 -10.52
CA PHE A 68 -8.38 -2.89 -11.78
C PHE A 68 -7.17 -3.60 -12.38
N SER A 69 -6.79 -4.75 -11.83
CA SER A 69 -5.65 -5.54 -12.33
C SER A 69 -4.36 -4.73 -12.42
N ALA A 70 -4.08 -3.93 -11.38
CA ALA A 70 -2.86 -3.14 -11.32
C ALA A 70 -1.61 -4.04 -11.39
N GLU A 71 -0.56 -3.55 -12.02
CA GLU A 71 0.72 -4.27 -12.09
C GLU A 71 1.55 -4.08 -10.83
N LYS A 72 1.50 -2.87 -10.23
CA LYS A 72 2.24 -2.53 -9.00
C LYS A 72 1.45 -1.62 -8.08
N ILE A 73 1.82 -1.63 -6.80
CA ILE A 73 1.38 -0.67 -5.78
C ILE A 73 2.61 0.06 -5.27
N CYS A 74 2.57 1.38 -5.20
CA CYS A 74 3.64 2.20 -4.68
C CYS A 74 3.22 2.86 -3.37
N PHE A 75 3.96 2.60 -2.29
CA PHE A 75 3.75 3.23 -0.99
C PHE A 75 4.83 4.27 -0.71
N ALA A 76 4.40 5.52 -0.56
CA ALA A 76 5.25 6.59 -0.06
C ALA A 76 5.35 6.49 1.47
N SER A 77 6.57 6.52 2.00
CA SER A 77 6.92 6.49 3.42
C SER A 77 7.83 7.67 3.76
N ASP A 78 8.20 7.80 5.00
CA ASP A 78 9.20 8.76 5.51
C ASP A 78 10.65 8.23 5.47
N ILE A 79 10.82 6.95 5.11
CA ILE A 79 12.11 6.28 4.92
C ILE A 79 12.22 5.69 3.51
N ASP A 80 13.44 5.39 3.06
CA ASP A 80 13.71 4.95 1.69
C ASP A 80 13.10 3.58 1.33
N GLY A 81 12.71 2.77 2.33
CA GLY A 81 12.13 1.45 2.14
C GLY A 81 12.19 0.62 3.41
N VAL A 82 12.29 -0.70 3.26
CA VAL A 82 12.46 -1.66 4.37
C VAL A 82 13.94 -1.77 4.69
N PHE A 83 14.29 -1.71 5.98
CA PHE A 83 15.66 -1.82 6.45
C PHE A 83 15.84 -3.11 7.27
N THR A 84 17.09 -3.52 7.44
CA THR A 84 17.45 -4.66 8.29
C THR A 84 17.13 -4.40 9.77
N GLU A 85 17.18 -3.13 10.19
CA GLU A 85 16.87 -2.61 11.53
C GLU A 85 16.30 -1.19 11.38
N ASP A 86 15.81 -0.59 12.47
CA ASP A 86 15.30 0.78 12.47
C ASP A 86 16.42 1.80 12.13
N PRO A 87 16.39 2.45 10.95
CA PRO A 87 17.45 3.37 10.53
C PRO A 87 17.54 4.64 11.38
N HIS A 88 16.52 4.95 12.19
CA HIS A 88 16.55 6.08 13.13
C HIS A 88 17.29 5.74 14.42
N ARG A 89 17.47 4.45 14.71
CA ARG A 89 18.12 3.95 15.94
C ARG A 89 19.48 3.33 15.70
N PHE A 90 19.70 2.74 14.53
CA PHE A 90 20.89 1.98 14.19
C PHE A 90 21.55 2.56 12.92
N ALA A 91 22.76 3.09 13.08
CA ALA A 91 23.49 3.75 11.99
C ALA A 91 23.94 2.78 10.87
N ASP A 92 24.04 1.50 11.17
CA ASP A 92 24.41 0.39 10.27
C ASP A 92 23.20 -0.34 9.68
N ALA A 93 21.99 0.17 9.92
CA ALA A 93 20.79 -0.34 9.25
C ALA A 93 20.92 -0.24 7.72
N ALA A 94 20.83 -1.37 7.02
CA ALA A 94 20.96 -1.44 5.59
C ALA A 94 19.59 -1.51 4.92
N LEU A 95 19.41 -0.76 3.81
CA LEU A 95 18.22 -0.85 2.98
C LEU A 95 18.15 -2.22 2.31
N ILE A 96 16.98 -2.86 2.35
CA ILE A 96 16.70 -4.11 1.65
C ILE A 96 15.98 -3.76 0.34
N GLU A 97 16.71 -3.77 -0.76
CA GLU A 97 16.17 -3.37 -2.07
C GLU A 97 15.16 -4.38 -2.62
N HIS A 98 15.36 -5.68 -2.35
CA HIS A 98 14.49 -6.75 -2.86
C HIS A 98 14.04 -7.68 -1.74
N LEU A 99 12.74 -7.91 -1.67
CA LEU A 99 12.10 -8.82 -0.72
C LEU A 99 11.15 -9.75 -1.48
N ASP A 100 11.09 -11.00 -1.00
CA ASP A 100 10.03 -11.95 -1.38
C ASP A 100 8.92 -11.88 -0.32
N PHE A 101 7.68 -11.77 -0.76
CA PHE A 101 6.53 -11.66 0.16
C PHE A 101 6.43 -12.89 1.08
N ASP A 102 6.77 -14.09 0.59
CA ASP A 102 6.74 -15.32 1.37
C ASP A 102 7.78 -15.31 2.50
N GLN A 103 8.93 -14.67 2.29
CA GLN A 103 9.95 -14.50 3.32
C GLN A 103 9.51 -13.56 4.43
N LEU A 104 8.66 -12.57 4.14
CA LEU A 104 8.09 -11.65 5.13
C LEU A 104 7.13 -12.38 6.07
N GLY A 105 6.26 -13.25 5.54
CA GLY A 105 5.31 -14.05 6.35
C GLY A 105 5.99 -15.07 7.27
N ALA A 106 7.08 -15.69 6.82
CA ALA A 106 7.84 -16.65 7.59
C ALA A 106 8.64 -16.01 8.75
N ARG A 107 9.00 -14.73 8.64
CA ARG A 107 9.82 -14.01 9.62
C ARG A 107 9.01 -13.34 10.72
N SER A 108 7.75 -13.01 10.51
CA SER A 108 6.86 -12.45 11.55
C SER A 108 6.39 -13.48 12.58
N GLY A 109 6.62 -14.77 12.38
CA GLY A 109 6.25 -15.87 13.28
C GLY A 109 7.37 -16.47 14.10
N ILE A 110 8.63 -16.05 13.95
CA ILE A 110 9.78 -16.62 14.66
C ILE A 110 10.29 -15.60 15.68
N THR A 111 9.94 -15.82 16.93
CA THR A 111 10.59 -15.24 18.12
C THR A 111 12.03 -15.77 18.19
N GLY A 112 12.98 -15.10 17.55
CA GLY A 112 14.41 -15.48 17.61
C GLY A 112 15.27 -14.56 16.75
N SER A 113 15.95 -13.67 17.37
CA SER A 113 17.23 -12.95 17.11
C SER A 113 17.74 -12.63 15.69
N HIS A 114 16.93 -12.54 14.66
CA HIS A 114 17.24 -11.90 13.36
C HIS A 114 15.94 -11.62 12.57
N SER A 115 14.90 -11.12 13.25
CA SER A 115 13.70 -10.63 12.56
C SER A 115 14.04 -9.28 11.91
N ILE A 116 13.75 -9.15 10.62
CA ILE A 116 13.64 -7.82 10.00
C ILE A 116 12.63 -7.07 10.87
N ASP A 117 13.08 -6.01 11.52
CA ASP A 117 12.20 -5.13 12.28
C ASP A 117 11.35 -4.34 11.28
N VAL A 118 10.16 -4.86 11.00
CA VAL A 118 9.18 -4.21 10.12
C VAL A 118 8.53 -3.07 10.93
N THR A 119 9.38 -2.12 11.39
CA THR A 119 8.96 -0.99 12.21
C THR A 119 8.14 0.03 11.43
N GLY A 120 7.42 0.89 12.14
CA GLY A 120 6.72 2.03 11.56
C GLY A 120 5.42 1.71 10.82
N GLY A 121 4.67 0.68 11.25
CA GLY A 121 3.36 0.38 10.66
C GLY A 121 3.39 -0.42 9.35
N LEU A 122 4.58 -0.82 8.89
CA LEU A 122 4.72 -1.62 7.66
C LEU A 122 4.15 -3.04 7.84
N GLY A 123 4.27 -3.65 9.02
CA GLY A 123 3.68 -4.98 9.32
C GLY A 123 2.17 -5.02 9.07
N GLY A 124 1.44 -4.01 9.55
CA GLY A 124 0.00 -3.90 9.30
C GLY A 124 -0.37 -3.62 7.84
N LYS A 125 0.52 -2.96 7.06
CA LYS A 125 0.35 -2.81 5.61
C LYS A 125 0.52 -4.15 4.90
N LEU A 126 1.55 -4.92 5.25
CA LEU A 126 1.84 -6.21 4.62
C LEU A 126 0.73 -7.25 4.84
N GLU A 127 0.10 -7.28 6.01
CA GLU A 127 -1.06 -8.16 6.25
C GLU A 127 -2.21 -7.85 5.28
N LYS A 128 -2.49 -6.57 5.01
CA LYS A 128 -3.53 -6.15 4.07
C LYS A 128 -3.19 -6.47 2.61
N LEU A 129 -1.92 -6.69 2.31
CA LEU A 129 -1.44 -7.04 0.97
C LEU A 129 -1.44 -8.55 0.70
N ALA A 130 -1.58 -9.39 1.73
CA ALA A 130 -1.59 -10.84 1.58
C ALA A 130 -2.60 -11.37 0.53
N PRO A 131 -3.82 -10.79 0.39
CA PRO A 131 -4.75 -11.20 -0.66
C PRO A 131 -4.28 -10.92 -2.09
N LEU A 132 -3.21 -10.15 -2.28
CA LEU A 132 -2.68 -9.81 -3.61
C LEU A 132 -1.84 -10.93 -4.24
N ARG A 133 -1.41 -11.93 -3.48
CA ARG A 133 -0.62 -13.09 -3.95
C ARG A 133 -1.20 -13.79 -5.19
N HIS A 134 -2.51 -13.79 -5.33
CA HIS A 134 -3.22 -14.44 -6.43
C HIS A 134 -3.87 -13.43 -7.38
N SER A 135 -3.29 -12.23 -7.48
CA SER A 135 -3.77 -11.16 -8.35
C SER A 135 -2.77 -10.89 -9.47
N SER A 136 -3.07 -9.88 -10.29
CA SER A 136 -2.15 -9.37 -11.33
C SER A 136 -1.01 -8.52 -10.79
N VAL A 137 -1.06 -8.15 -9.50
CA VAL A 137 -0.02 -7.31 -8.86
C VAL A 137 1.29 -8.10 -8.80
N ARG A 138 2.32 -7.58 -9.46
CA ARG A 138 3.66 -8.21 -9.53
C ARG A 138 4.58 -7.75 -8.42
N SER A 139 4.41 -6.50 -7.98
CA SER A 139 5.24 -5.91 -6.93
C SER A 139 4.49 -4.89 -6.08
N VAL A 140 4.98 -4.76 -4.87
CA VAL A 140 4.72 -3.62 -3.99
C VAL A 140 6.04 -2.89 -3.79
N GLU A 141 6.05 -1.59 -4.07
CA GLU A 141 7.24 -0.76 -4.01
C GLU A 141 7.09 0.26 -2.89
N ILE A 142 8.12 0.36 -2.02
CA ILE A 142 8.12 1.26 -0.86
C ILE A 142 9.26 2.23 -1.02
N PHE A 143 8.97 3.53 -1.00
CA PHE A 143 9.94 4.58 -1.26
C PHE A 143 9.77 5.79 -0.35
N ASN A 144 10.78 6.65 -0.28
CA ASN A 144 10.74 7.88 0.49
C ASN A 144 9.93 8.97 -0.23
N GLY A 145 8.73 9.23 0.26
CA GLY A 145 7.83 10.24 -0.27
C GLY A 145 8.18 11.69 0.13
N LEU A 146 9.17 11.89 1.00
CA LEU A 146 9.67 13.22 1.34
C LEU A 146 10.62 13.77 0.26
N LYS A 147 11.07 12.91 -0.66
CA LYS A 147 11.94 13.27 -1.79
C LYS A 147 11.10 13.38 -3.06
N ALA A 148 10.85 14.59 -3.52
CA ALA A 148 9.93 14.87 -4.64
C ALA A 148 10.30 14.13 -5.94
N GLU A 149 11.59 13.96 -6.23
CA GLU A 149 12.10 13.25 -7.40
C GLU A 149 11.74 11.76 -7.39
N HIS A 150 11.54 11.14 -6.23
CA HIS A 150 11.19 9.72 -6.12
C HIS A 150 9.82 9.41 -6.72
N TYR A 151 8.85 10.32 -6.66
CA TYR A 151 7.54 10.14 -7.31
C TYR A 151 7.66 9.99 -8.83
N ARG A 152 8.52 10.81 -9.45
CA ARG A 152 8.80 10.70 -10.88
C ARG A 152 9.55 9.41 -11.19
N ASN A 153 10.56 9.09 -10.38
CA ASN A 153 11.43 7.95 -10.63
C ASN A 153 10.66 6.64 -10.55
N ILE A 154 9.79 6.46 -9.54
CA ILE A 154 9.00 5.23 -9.37
C ILE A 154 7.94 5.05 -10.47
N LEU A 155 7.39 6.15 -10.99
CA LEU A 155 6.41 6.09 -12.08
C LEU A 155 7.04 5.83 -13.45
N LEU A 156 8.31 6.20 -13.64
CA LEU A 156 9.04 6.06 -14.91
C LEU A 156 10.07 4.92 -14.87
N ASP A 157 10.06 4.11 -13.81
CA ASP A 157 11.04 3.01 -13.59
C ASP A 157 12.51 3.47 -13.68
N ILE A 158 12.79 4.72 -13.23
CA ILE A 158 14.15 5.24 -13.13
C ILE A 158 14.77 4.71 -11.83
N PRO A 159 15.97 4.10 -11.87
CA PRO A 159 16.61 3.54 -10.67
C PRO A 159 16.86 4.59 -9.57
N PHE A 160 16.51 4.24 -8.34
CA PHE A 160 16.81 4.97 -7.11
C PHE A 160 16.68 4.03 -5.91
N PRO A 161 17.24 4.36 -4.73
CA PRO A 161 17.11 3.52 -3.55
C PRO A 161 15.65 3.39 -3.08
N HIS A 162 15.10 2.18 -3.11
CA HIS A 162 13.76 1.84 -2.60
C HIS A 162 13.63 0.33 -2.41
N THR A 163 12.57 -0.15 -1.80
CA THR A 163 12.31 -1.58 -1.62
C THR A 163 11.25 -2.07 -2.60
N ILE A 164 11.55 -3.17 -3.29
CA ILE A 164 10.63 -3.90 -4.17
C ILE A 164 10.27 -5.24 -3.49
N ILE A 165 9.00 -5.44 -3.17
CA ILE A 165 8.45 -6.68 -2.63
C ILE A 165 7.75 -7.41 -3.77
N ARG A 166 8.14 -8.65 -4.06
CA ARG A 166 7.53 -9.49 -5.10
C ARG A 166 6.66 -10.60 -4.50
N PHE A 167 5.60 -10.97 -5.23
CA PHE A 167 4.69 -12.06 -4.88
C PHE A 167 5.04 -13.35 -5.61
#